data_a779ae85e0f16faf1535bd3ca780c801
#
_entry.id   a779ae85e0f16faf1535bd3ca780c801
#
_cell.length_a   1.000
_cell.length_b   1.000
_cell.length_c   1.000
_cell.angle_alpha   90.00
_cell.angle_beta   90.00
_cell.angle_gamma   90.00
#
_symmetry.space_group_name_H-M   'P 1'
#
loop_
_entity.id
_entity.type
_entity.pdbx_description
1 polymer ?
#
loop_
_entity_poly.entity_id
_entity_poly.type
_entity_poly.pdbx_seq_one_letter_code
_entity_poly.pdbx_strand_id
1 'polypeptide(L)'
;MSGNGAGKLSIDRIKLSLDNQLILNDISFDLNTTDNTDSITIIGRSGAGKSALLKCILGIYYPFSGSIKFNNQPILKRNKEIFFNKLGMVFQNSALFDSLSVWENVGFKYLYGPKKMPKKNIKKLAEEKLERVGLSIRTANQFPIELSGGMQKRAAIARAIMTEPKILFFDEPTAGLDPITARKINYLIKDLISDSKASALTITHDINTVNTIADRVFLMNEGEFVWIGCRKDMKTSSDKYIKDFLNTE
;
A
#
# COMPACT_ATOMS: atom_id res chain seq x y z
N MET A 1 -11.96 -30.21 -0.75
CA MET A 1 -10.55 -29.93 -1.08
C MET A 1 -10.48 -28.52 -1.68
N SER A 2 -10.38 -27.50 -0.86
CA SER A 2 -10.28 -26.12 -1.31
C SER A 2 -8.80 -25.81 -1.48
N GLY A 3 -8.36 -25.79 -2.74
CA GLY A 3 -7.00 -25.40 -3.09
C GLY A 3 -6.67 -24.04 -2.50
N ASN A 4 -5.52 -23.95 -1.84
CA ASN A 4 -4.86 -22.69 -1.46
C ASN A 4 -4.56 -21.90 -2.75
N GLY A 5 -5.57 -21.21 -3.29
CA GLY A 5 -5.43 -20.34 -4.43
C GLY A 5 -4.50 -19.20 -4.08
N ALA A 6 -3.32 -19.24 -4.62
CA ALA A 6 -2.39 -18.13 -4.58
C ALA A 6 -3.12 -16.85 -5.01
N GLY A 7 -3.16 -15.87 -4.14
CA GLY A 7 -3.80 -14.60 -4.45
C GLY A 7 -3.05 -13.88 -5.57
N LYS A 8 -3.75 -13.44 -6.59
CA LYS A 8 -3.20 -12.62 -7.66
C LYS A 8 -4.11 -11.42 -7.87
N LEU A 9 -3.54 -10.22 -7.80
CA LEU A 9 -4.20 -9.00 -8.24
C LEU A 9 -3.76 -8.73 -9.67
N SER A 10 -4.70 -8.72 -10.60
CA SER A 10 -4.45 -8.46 -12.02
C SER A 10 -5.16 -7.20 -12.45
N ILE A 11 -4.42 -6.31 -13.05
CA ILE A 11 -4.89 -5.10 -13.72
C ILE A 11 -4.64 -5.29 -15.22
N ASP A 12 -5.67 -5.19 -16.04
CA ASP A 12 -5.62 -5.49 -17.46
C ASP A 12 -6.20 -4.34 -18.27
N ARG A 13 -5.34 -3.62 -18.98
CA ARG A 13 -5.61 -2.53 -19.93
C ARG A 13 -6.64 -1.51 -19.46
N ILE A 14 -6.51 -1.06 -18.20
CA ILE A 14 -7.44 -0.08 -17.67
C ILE A 14 -7.22 1.30 -18.27
N LYS A 15 -8.33 1.98 -18.60
CA LYS A 15 -8.37 3.37 -19.02
C LYS A 15 -9.37 4.13 -18.16
N LEU A 16 -8.96 5.30 -17.69
CA LEU A 16 -9.78 6.18 -16.85
C LEU A 16 -9.80 7.59 -17.41
N SER A 17 -10.99 8.16 -17.55
CA SER A 17 -11.18 9.58 -17.78
C SER A 17 -11.92 10.21 -16.60
N LEU A 18 -11.49 11.40 -16.21
CA LEU A 18 -12.17 12.26 -15.22
C LEU A 18 -12.35 13.63 -15.88
N ASP A 19 -13.54 14.19 -15.78
CA ASP A 19 -13.88 15.49 -16.36
C ASP A 19 -13.45 15.63 -17.84
N ASN A 20 -13.69 14.58 -18.63
CA ASN A 20 -13.30 14.46 -20.05
C ASN A 20 -11.78 14.45 -20.31
N GLN A 21 -10.95 14.40 -19.28
CA GLN A 21 -9.50 14.26 -19.41
C GLN A 21 -9.09 12.79 -19.20
N LEU A 22 -8.30 12.23 -20.12
CA LEU A 22 -7.73 10.90 -19.97
C LEU A 22 -6.65 10.93 -18.88
N ILE A 23 -6.86 10.19 -17.81
CA ILE A 23 -5.97 10.15 -16.62
C ILE A 23 -5.13 8.87 -16.60
N LEU A 24 -5.69 7.75 -17.03
CA LEU A 24 -4.97 6.47 -17.17
C LEU A 24 -5.21 5.93 -18.56
N ASN A 25 -4.14 5.46 -19.21
CA ASN A 25 -4.19 4.90 -20.54
C ASN A 25 -3.42 3.58 -20.57
N ASP A 26 -4.14 2.50 -20.84
CA ASP A 26 -3.63 1.14 -21.07
C ASP A 26 -2.74 0.57 -19.95
N ILE A 27 -3.11 0.80 -18.69
CA ILE A 27 -2.37 0.31 -17.53
C ILE A 27 -2.60 -1.18 -17.34
N SER A 28 -1.50 -1.96 -17.36
CA SER A 28 -1.54 -3.42 -17.15
C SER A 28 -0.39 -3.88 -16.26
N PHE A 29 -0.69 -4.67 -15.24
CA PHE A 29 0.29 -5.39 -14.43
C PHE A 29 -0.36 -6.44 -13.54
N ASP A 30 0.48 -7.35 -13.02
CA ASP A 30 0.10 -8.36 -12.05
C ASP A 30 0.93 -8.21 -10.78
N LEU A 31 0.26 -8.34 -9.62
CA LEU A 31 0.88 -8.49 -8.31
C LEU A 31 0.56 -9.88 -7.77
N ASN A 32 1.58 -10.75 -7.70
CA ASN A 32 1.42 -12.10 -7.20
C ASN A 32 1.52 -12.13 -5.68
N THR A 33 0.65 -12.89 -5.02
CA THR A 33 0.66 -13.11 -3.57
C THR A 33 0.91 -14.59 -3.22
N THR A 34 1.78 -15.23 -4.01
CA THR A 34 2.28 -16.59 -3.75
C THR A 34 3.41 -16.57 -2.72
N ASP A 35 4.01 -17.73 -2.44
CA ASP A 35 5.12 -17.87 -1.47
C ASP A 35 6.35 -16.99 -1.78
N ASN A 36 6.50 -16.50 -3.01
CA ASN A 36 7.44 -15.45 -3.36
C ASN A 36 6.74 -14.09 -3.26
N THR A 37 7.06 -13.35 -2.22
CA THR A 37 6.59 -11.97 -2.04
C THR A 37 7.05 -11.10 -3.21
N ASP A 38 6.13 -10.32 -3.76
CA ASP A 38 6.37 -9.40 -4.87
C ASP A 38 6.17 -7.97 -4.36
N SER A 39 7.21 -7.15 -4.41
CA SER A 39 7.14 -5.75 -4.02
C SER A 39 7.26 -4.86 -5.24
N ILE A 40 6.11 -4.36 -5.72
CA ILE A 40 6.03 -3.39 -6.82
C ILE A 40 6.02 -1.99 -6.25
N THR A 41 6.89 -1.13 -6.76
CA THR A 41 6.84 0.30 -6.47
C THR A 41 6.55 1.08 -7.74
N ILE A 42 5.46 1.85 -7.72
CA ILE A 42 5.08 2.77 -8.80
C ILE A 42 5.63 4.15 -8.46
N ILE A 43 6.49 4.65 -9.31
CA ILE A 43 7.09 5.98 -9.20
C ILE A 43 6.61 6.89 -10.33
N GLY A 44 6.82 8.18 -10.19
CA GLY A 44 6.46 9.18 -11.20
C GLY A 44 6.19 10.55 -10.58
N ARG A 45 6.23 11.58 -11.39
CA ARG A 45 5.99 12.97 -10.95
C ARG A 45 4.58 13.15 -10.39
N SER A 46 4.36 14.26 -9.67
CA SER A 46 3.01 14.65 -9.26
C SER A 46 2.11 14.79 -10.49
N GLY A 47 0.87 14.32 -10.41
CA GLY A 47 -0.05 14.34 -11.55
C GLY A 47 0.11 13.19 -12.57
N ALA A 48 1.12 12.31 -12.45
CA ALA A 48 1.33 11.20 -13.40
C ALA A 48 0.22 10.14 -13.44
N GLY A 49 -0.76 10.17 -12.51
CA GLY A 49 -1.88 9.20 -12.48
C GLY A 49 -1.81 8.17 -11.35
N LYS A 50 -0.73 8.15 -10.54
CA LYS A 50 -0.50 7.14 -9.49
C LYS A 50 -1.67 6.99 -8.51
N SER A 51 -2.14 8.10 -7.94
CA SER A 51 -3.27 8.08 -7.00
C SER A 51 -4.61 7.73 -7.68
N ALA A 52 -4.76 8.06 -8.96
CA ALA A 52 -5.93 7.65 -9.74
C ALA A 52 -5.94 6.13 -9.95
N LEU A 53 -4.79 5.53 -10.27
CA LEU A 53 -4.64 4.09 -10.38
C LEU A 53 -4.98 3.39 -9.06
N LEU A 54 -4.45 3.88 -7.93
CA LEU A 54 -4.78 3.34 -6.61
C LEU A 54 -6.30 3.41 -6.33
N LYS A 55 -6.94 4.55 -6.63
CA LYS A 55 -8.39 4.71 -6.47
C LYS A 55 -9.20 3.78 -7.37
N CYS A 56 -8.70 3.44 -8.58
CA CYS A 56 -9.30 2.40 -9.42
C CYS A 56 -9.20 1.03 -8.76
N ILE A 57 -8.03 0.64 -8.25
CA ILE A 57 -7.83 -0.65 -7.59
C ILE A 57 -8.72 -0.77 -6.34
N LEU A 58 -8.86 0.31 -5.58
CA LEU A 58 -9.76 0.38 -4.43
C LEU A 58 -11.25 0.47 -4.82
N GLY A 59 -11.56 0.57 -6.13
CA GLY A 59 -12.91 0.70 -6.63
C GLY A 59 -13.63 1.96 -6.16
N ILE A 60 -12.90 3.03 -5.98
CA ILE A 60 -13.39 4.40 -5.77
C ILE A 60 -13.69 5.02 -7.14
N TYR A 61 -12.74 4.87 -8.09
CA TYR A 61 -12.94 5.22 -9.48
C TYR A 61 -13.21 3.97 -10.32
N TYR A 62 -14.04 4.12 -11.33
CA TYR A 62 -14.38 3.03 -12.25
C TYR A 62 -13.78 3.32 -13.62
N PRO A 63 -12.81 2.52 -14.09
CA PRO A 63 -12.27 2.67 -15.43
C PRO A 63 -13.37 2.38 -16.46
N PHE A 64 -13.36 3.11 -17.58
CA PHE A 64 -14.32 2.90 -18.66
C PHE A 64 -13.92 1.73 -19.58
N SER A 65 -12.68 1.26 -19.48
CA SER A 65 -12.17 0.10 -20.23
C SER A 65 -11.20 -0.69 -19.36
N GLY A 66 -11.05 -1.97 -19.70
CA GLY A 66 -10.18 -2.90 -19.01
C GLY A 66 -10.84 -3.59 -17.82
N SER A 67 -10.04 -4.27 -17.01
CA SER A 67 -10.55 -5.01 -15.85
C SER A 67 -9.56 -5.05 -14.69
N ILE A 68 -10.09 -5.08 -13.45
CA ILE A 68 -9.33 -5.31 -12.23
C ILE A 68 -9.89 -6.56 -11.56
N LYS A 69 -9.02 -7.57 -11.36
CA LYS A 69 -9.40 -8.88 -10.83
C LYS A 69 -8.54 -9.26 -9.63
N PHE A 70 -9.14 -9.90 -8.64
CA PHE A 70 -8.44 -10.58 -7.57
C PHE A 70 -8.79 -12.07 -7.61
N ASN A 71 -7.79 -12.95 -7.71
CA ASN A 71 -7.98 -14.40 -7.91
C ASN A 71 -8.87 -14.72 -9.10
N ASN A 72 -8.62 -14.10 -10.26
CA ASN A 72 -9.42 -14.20 -11.49
C ASN A 72 -10.89 -13.75 -11.34
N GLN A 73 -11.29 -13.20 -10.19
CA GLN A 73 -12.62 -12.67 -9.95
C GLN A 73 -12.60 -11.15 -10.08
N PRO A 74 -13.45 -10.52 -10.88
CA PRO A 74 -13.53 -9.06 -10.93
C PRO A 74 -13.78 -8.47 -9.56
N ILE A 75 -13.07 -7.39 -9.20
CA ILE A 75 -13.32 -6.62 -7.98
C ILE A 75 -14.54 -5.74 -8.20
N LEU A 76 -15.72 -6.36 -8.28
CA LEU A 76 -17.03 -5.71 -8.39
C LEU A 76 -17.63 -5.50 -7.00
N LYS A 77 -18.72 -4.71 -6.92
CA LYS A 77 -19.44 -4.41 -5.65
C LYS A 77 -19.66 -5.63 -4.76
N ARG A 78 -19.98 -6.80 -5.33
CA ARG A 78 -20.25 -8.04 -4.58
C ARG A 78 -19.00 -8.76 -4.05
N ASN A 79 -17.85 -8.60 -4.70
CA ASN A 79 -16.61 -9.31 -4.36
C ASN A 79 -15.57 -8.40 -3.68
N LYS A 80 -15.87 -7.12 -3.49
CA LYS A 80 -14.99 -6.15 -2.82
C LYS A 80 -14.58 -6.63 -1.43
N GLU A 81 -15.51 -7.18 -0.68
CA GLU A 81 -15.26 -7.62 0.70
C GLU A 81 -14.17 -8.69 0.79
N ILE A 82 -14.13 -9.63 -0.17
CA ILE A 82 -13.12 -10.69 -0.22
C ILE A 82 -11.73 -10.07 -0.43
N PHE A 83 -11.61 -9.13 -1.35
CA PHE A 83 -10.36 -8.41 -1.61
C PHE A 83 -9.93 -7.55 -0.41
N PHE A 84 -10.83 -6.71 0.12
CA PHE A 84 -10.52 -5.83 1.25
C PHE A 84 -10.20 -6.59 2.54
N ASN A 85 -10.71 -7.82 2.71
CA ASN A 85 -10.32 -8.67 3.83
C ASN A 85 -8.88 -9.19 3.74
N LYS A 86 -8.29 -9.15 2.54
CA LYS A 86 -6.90 -9.56 2.30
C LYS A 86 -5.95 -8.37 2.12
N LEU A 87 -6.49 -7.14 2.17
CA LEU A 87 -5.75 -5.90 1.97
C LEU A 87 -5.49 -5.19 3.29
N GLY A 88 -4.23 -4.79 3.50
CA GLY A 88 -3.83 -3.77 4.45
C GLY A 88 -3.42 -2.51 3.70
N MET A 89 -3.81 -1.34 4.21
CA MET A 89 -3.50 -0.07 3.54
C MET A 89 -2.95 0.97 4.50
N VAL A 90 -1.90 1.64 4.06
CA VAL A 90 -1.29 2.81 4.70
C VAL A 90 -1.44 4.00 3.77
N PHE A 91 -2.16 5.02 4.21
CA PHE A 91 -2.39 6.26 3.46
C PHE A 91 -1.31 7.30 3.75
N GLN A 92 -1.13 8.24 2.83
CA GLN A 92 -0.17 9.33 2.93
C GLN A 92 -0.28 10.10 4.25
N ASN A 93 -1.48 10.42 4.72
CA ASN A 93 -1.73 11.16 5.97
C ASN A 93 -2.07 10.23 7.15
N SER A 94 -1.58 8.97 7.14
CA SER A 94 -1.88 7.95 8.16
C SER A 94 -3.37 7.60 8.28
N ALA A 95 -4.29 8.53 8.04
CA ALA A 95 -5.73 8.41 8.10
C ALA A 95 -6.23 7.73 9.40
N LEU A 96 -5.62 8.08 10.53
CA LEU A 96 -6.11 7.67 11.85
C LEU A 96 -7.35 8.49 12.20
N PHE A 97 -8.28 7.87 12.91
CA PHE A 97 -9.46 8.54 13.43
C PHE A 97 -9.09 9.27 14.72
N ASP A 98 -9.18 10.60 14.73
CA ASP A 98 -8.80 11.44 15.89
C ASP A 98 -9.65 11.18 17.13
N SER A 99 -10.90 10.74 16.94
CA SER A 99 -11.84 10.42 18.02
C SER A 99 -11.62 9.04 18.65
N LEU A 100 -10.70 8.23 18.10
CA LEU A 100 -10.40 6.90 18.60
C LEU A 100 -8.98 6.86 19.18
N SER A 101 -8.81 6.11 20.26
CA SER A 101 -7.48 5.81 20.79
C SER A 101 -6.66 5.00 19.75
N VAL A 102 -5.34 4.94 19.95
CA VAL A 102 -4.43 4.26 19.03
C VAL A 102 -4.78 2.77 18.90
N TRP A 103 -5.09 2.06 20.02
CA TRP A 103 -5.49 0.65 19.91
C TRP A 103 -6.83 0.46 19.20
N GLU A 104 -7.77 1.40 19.33
CA GLU A 104 -9.04 1.37 18.60
C GLU A 104 -8.84 1.63 17.11
N ASN A 105 -7.93 2.54 16.76
CA ASN A 105 -7.51 2.72 15.37
C ASN A 105 -6.91 1.44 14.79
N VAL A 106 -5.99 0.80 15.50
CA VAL A 106 -5.36 -0.46 15.07
C VAL A 106 -6.40 -1.56 14.96
N GLY A 107 -7.26 -1.70 15.97
CA GLY A 107 -8.33 -2.70 16.05
C GLY A 107 -9.59 -2.40 15.24
N PHE A 108 -9.64 -1.28 14.51
CA PHE A 108 -10.85 -0.74 13.88
C PHE A 108 -11.66 -1.78 13.10
N LYS A 109 -10.98 -2.60 12.30
CA LYS A 109 -11.63 -3.60 11.45
C LYS A 109 -12.35 -4.70 12.26
N TYR A 110 -11.89 -5.00 13.47
CA TYR A 110 -12.55 -5.95 14.38
C TYR A 110 -13.60 -5.28 15.27
N LEU A 111 -13.44 -3.99 15.59
CA LEU A 111 -14.42 -3.25 16.39
C LEU A 111 -15.70 -2.97 15.60
N TYR A 112 -15.55 -2.55 14.34
CA TYR A 112 -16.66 -2.03 13.53
C TYR A 112 -16.98 -2.90 12.30
N GLY A 113 -16.12 -3.86 11.96
CA GLY A 113 -16.32 -4.78 10.85
C GLY A 113 -17.27 -5.95 11.17
N PRO A 114 -17.51 -6.83 10.20
CA PRO A 114 -18.43 -7.95 10.37
C PRO A 114 -17.91 -9.03 11.33
N LYS A 115 -16.60 -9.21 11.44
CA LYS A 115 -16.00 -10.18 12.37
C LYS A 115 -15.91 -9.57 13.76
N LYS A 116 -16.80 -9.97 14.64
CA LYS A 116 -16.79 -9.52 16.05
C LYS A 116 -15.80 -10.32 16.88
N MET A 117 -15.10 -9.61 17.75
CA MET A 117 -14.19 -10.16 18.75
C MET A 117 -14.39 -9.37 20.06
N PRO A 118 -14.21 -10.00 21.25
CA PRO A 118 -14.26 -9.27 22.52
C PRO A 118 -13.25 -8.11 22.55
N LYS A 119 -13.67 -6.94 23.00
CA LYS A 119 -12.82 -5.73 23.04
C LYS A 119 -11.46 -5.97 23.71
N LYS A 120 -11.43 -6.75 24.81
CA LYS A 120 -10.21 -7.13 25.52
C LYS A 120 -9.20 -7.84 24.60
N ASN A 121 -9.68 -8.76 23.76
CA ASN A 121 -8.84 -9.51 22.83
C ASN A 121 -8.35 -8.63 21.69
N ILE A 122 -9.23 -7.73 21.17
CA ILE A 122 -8.84 -6.77 20.14
C ILE A 122 -7.73 -5.86 20.66
N LYS A 123 -7.89 -5.35 21.90
CA LYS A 123 -6.88 -4.47 22.52
C LYS A 123 -5.55 -5.18 22.66
N LYS A 124 -5.53 -6.41 23.19
CA LYS A 124 -4.30 -7.21 23.32
C LYS A 124 -3.61 -7.43 21.98
N LEU A 125 -4.37 -7.80 20.93
CA LEU A 125 -3.83 -7.99 19.59
C LEU A 125 -3.30 -6.67 19.01
N ALA A 126 -3.99 -5.55 19.24
CA ALA A 126 -3.53 -4.24 18.82
C ALA A 126 -2.22 -3.84 19.50
N GLU A 127 -2.09 -4.11 20.81
CA GLU A 127 -0.86 -3.86 21.57
C GLU A 127 0.32 -4.68 21.00
N GLU A 128 0.11 -5.97 20.68
CA GLU A 128 1.10 -6.83 20.01
C GLU A 128 1.53 -6.25 18.63
N LYS A 129 0.58 -5.74 17.83
CA LYS A 129 0.91 -5.09 16.54
C LYS A 129 1.63 -3.75 16.72
N LEU A 130 1.32 -3.00 17.77
CA LEU A 130 2.04 -1.75 18.10
C LEU A 130 3.50 -2.04 18.49
N GLU A 131 3.76 -3.04 19.31
CA GLU A 131 5.13 -3.46 19.63
C GLU A 131 5.90 -3.90 18.38
N ARG A 132 5.25 -4.65 17.47
CA ARG A 132 5.85 -5.09 16.22
C ARG A 132 6.31 -3.92 15.32
N VAL A 133 5.64 -2.79 15.37
CA VAL A 133 6.07 -1.58 14.65
C VAL A 133 6.97 -0.66 15.48
N GLY A 134 7.43 -1.11 16.66
CA GLY A 134 8.34 -0.39 17.54
C GLY A 134 7.68 0.76 18.30
N LEU A 135 6.39 0.64 18.61
CA LEU A 135 5.67 1.53 19.54
C LEU A 135 5.50 0.86 20.89
N SER A 136 5.63 1.65 21.98
CA SER A 136 5.37 1.14 23.33
C SER A 136 3.89 0.81 23.51
N ILE A 137 3.58 -0.21 24.31
CA ILE A 137 2.21 -0.53 24.75
C ILE A 137 1.50 0.67 25.37
N ARG A 138 2.25 1.55 26.06
CA ARG A 138 1.70 2.80 26.65
C ARG A 138 1.03 3.68 25.58
N THR A 139 1.53 3.65 24.35
CA THR A 139 0.96 4.40 23.22
C THR A 139 -0.46 3.93 22.86
N ALA A 140 -0.84 2.72 23.22
CA ALA A 140 -2.15 2.16 22.87
C ALA A 140 -3.33 3.02 23.35
N ASN A 141 -3.22 3.65 24.53
CA ASN A 141 -4.30 4.46 25.12
C ASN A 141 -4.23 5.94 24.73
N GLN A 142 -3.20 6.38 24.01
CA GLN A 142 -3.09 7.74 23.50
C GLN A 142 -4.02 7.97 22.31
N PHE A 143 -4.25 9.25 22.00
CA PHE A 143 -4.97 9.65 20.78
C PHE A 143 -3.97 10.08 19.68
N PRO A 144 -4.37 10.06 18.39
CA PRO A 144 -3.49 10.41 17.29
C PRO A 144 -2.80 11.78 17.45
N ILE A 145 -3.48 12.77 18.00
CA ILE A 145 -2.94 14.12 18.23
C ILE A 145 -1.76 14.15 19.21
N GLU A 146 -1.64 13.17 20.08
CA GLU A 146 -0.54 13.06 21.07
C GLU A 146 0.71 12.40 20.46
N LEU A 147 0.63 11.93 19.20
CA LEU A 147 1.70 11.21 18.53
C LEU A 147 2.51 12.13 17.60
N SER A 148 3.83 11.90 17.53
CA SER A 148 4.64 12.47 16.45
C SER A 148 4.23 11.87 15.08
N GLY A 149 4.55 12.55 13.96
CA GLY A 149 4.23 12.07 12.63
C GLY A 149 4.77 10.66 12.34
N GLY A 150 6.00 10.36 12.78
CA GLY A 150 6.57 9.02 12.68
C GLY A 150 5.83 7.96 13.52
N MET A 151 5.34 8.32 14.71
CA MET A 151 4.51 7.43 15.54
C MET A 151 3.14 7.20 14.89
N GLN A 152 2.52 8.23 14.30
CA GLN A 152 1.26 8.08 13.57
C GLN A 152 1.41 7.14 12.36
N LYS A 153 2.53 7.25 11.60
CA LYS A 153 2.84 6.31 10.50
C LYS A 153 2.97 4.88 11.00
N ARG A 154 3.68 4.66 12.11
CA ARG A 154 3.82 3.33 12.73
C ARG A 154 2.46 2.79 13.18
N ALA A 155 1.61 3.59 13.82
CA ALA A 155 0.26 3.18 14.20
C ALA A 155 -0.62 2.85 12.98
N ALA A 156 -0.51 3.60 11.87
CA ALA A 156 -1.19 3.28 10.62
C ALA A 156 -0.69 1.96 10.00
N ILE A 157 0.61 1.68 10.08
CA ILE A 157 1.19 0.41 9.66
C ILE A 157 0.67 -0.73 10.55
N ALA A 158 0.64 -0.55 11.89
CA ALA A 158 0.07 -1.53 12.82
C ALA A 158 -1.39 -1.87 12.48
N ARG A 159 -2.19 -0.86 12.16
CA ARG A 159 -3.57 -1.01 11.67
C ARG A 159 -3.63 -1.83 10.37
N ALA A 160 -2.74 -1.54 9.42
CA ALA A 160 -2.70 -2.24 8.13
C ALA A 160 -2.39 -3.73 8.29
N ILE A 161 -1.50 -4.11 9.23
CA ILE A 161 -1.12 -5.51 9.47
C ILE A 161 -2.00 -6.23 10.51
N MET A 162 -3.00 -5.55 11.08
CA MET A 162 -3.85 -6.10 12.14
C MET A 162 -4.56 -7.41 11.74
N THR A 163 -4.96 -7.52 10.49
CA THR A 163 -5.73 -8.65 9.95
C THR A 163 -4.87 -9.65 9.18
N GLU A 164 -3.55 -9.56 9.28
CA GLU A 164 -2.61 -10.43 8.56
C GLU A 164 -2.92 -10.48 7.05
N PRO A 165 -2.85 -9.33 6.38
CA PRO A 165 -3.23 -9.22 4.98
C PRO A 165 -2.28 -10.01 4.08
N LYS A 166 -2.75 -10.34 2.86
CA LYS A 166 -1.94 -10.92 1.80
C LYS A 166 -1.35 -9.88 0.86
N ILE A 167 -1.91 -8.68 0.89
CA ILE A 167 -1.46 -7.53 0.10
C ILE A 167 -1.36 -6.32 1.01
N LEU A 168 -0.27 -5.59 0.91
CA LEU A 168 -0.04 -4.32 1.59
C LEU A 168 0.06 -3.20 0.56
N PHE A 169 -0.77 -2.18 0.68
CA PHE A 169 -0.68 -0.96 -0.12
C PHE A 169 -0.10 0.16 0.73
N PHE A 170 0.87 0.86 0.16
CA PHE A 170 1.51 2.03 0.76
C PHE A 170 1.39 3.22 -0.20
N ASP A 171 0.68 4.24 0.21
CA ASP A 171 0.57 5.50 -0.52
C ASP A 171 1.45 6.54 0.18
N GLU A 172 2.58 6.89 -0.43
CA GLU A 172 3.58 7.82 0.07
C GLU A 172 3.93 7.59 1.56
N PRO A 173 4.44 6.40 1.94
CA PRO A 173 4.55 6.01 3.35
C PRO A 173 5.50 6.87 4.18
N THR A 174 6.43 7.58 3.54
CA THR A 174 7.45 8.41 4.19
C THR A 174 7.24 9.91 3.99
N ALA A 175 6.19 10.31 3.26
CA ALA A 175 5.91 11.71 3.00
C ALA A 175 5.71 12.51 4.31
N GLY A 176 6.34 13.69 4.37
CA GLY A 176 6.27 14.60 5.51
C GLY A 176 7.11 14.19 6.73
N LEU A 177 7.97 13.18 6.61
CA LEU A 177 8.90 12.77 7.66
C LEU A 177 10.31 13.31 7.39
N ASP A 178 11.06 13.53 8.46
CA ASP A 178 12.49 13.78 8.35
C ASP A 178 13.23 12.55 7.79
N PRO A 179 14.43 12.72 7.17
CA PRO A 179 15.14 11.64 6.50
C PRO A 179 15.47 10.44 7.40
N ILE A 180 15.75 10.68 8.69
CA ILE A 180 16.11 9.61 9.64
C ILE A 180 14.88 8.77 9.96
N THR A 181 13.75 9.44 10.22
CA THR A 181 12.46 8.76 10.50
C THR A 181 11.95 8.04 9.26
N ALA A 182 12.02 8.67 8.08
CA ALA A 182 11.66 8.06 6.80
C ALA A 182 12.43 6.75 6.55
N ARG A 183 13.75 6.77 6.76
CA ARG A 183 14.59 5.58 6.64
C ARG A 183 14.16 4.45 7.57
N LYS A 184 13.84 4.77 8.85
CA LYS A 184 13.34 3.78 9.82
C LYS A 184 11.99 3.18 9.39
N ILE A 185 11.09 3.98 8.81
CA ILE A 185 9.82 3.50 8.27
C ILE A 185 10.04 2.58 7.07
N ASN A 186 10.96 2.92 6.15
CA ASN A 186 11.28 2.08 5.00
C ASN A 186 11.82 0.70 5.42
N TYR A 187 12.73 0.64 6.39
CA TYR A 187 13.20 -0.65 6.90
C TYR A 187 12.09 -1.43 7.60
N LEU A 188 11.26 -0.77 8.42
CA LEU A 188 10.10 -1.41 9.03
C LEU A 188 9.17 -2.04 7.98
N ILE A 189 8.86 -1.32 6.90
CA ILE A 189 8.02 -1.83 5.80
C ILE A 189 8.69 -3.04 5.15
N LYS A 190 9.99 -2.97 4.85
CA LYS A 190 10.75 -4.06 4.27
C LYS A 190 10.69 -5.33 5.13
N ASP A 191 10.94 -5.20 6.43
CA ASP A 191 10.90 -6.32 7.37
C ASP A 191 9.49 -6.92 7.46
N LEU A 192 8.46 -6.07 7.50
CA LEU A 192 7.07 -6.53 7.52
C LEU A 192 6.67 -7.29 6.24
N ILE A 193 7.10 -6.85 5.06
CA ILE A 193 6.85 -7.56 3.81
C ILE A 193 7.50 -8.94 3.86
N SER A 194 8.77 -9.00 4.26
CA SER A 194 9.52 -10.27 4.37
C SER A 194 8.88 -11.24 5.36
N ASP A 195 8.52 -10.75 6.56
CA ASP A 195 7.99 -11.59 7.64
C ASP A 195 6.57 -12.07 7.40
N SER A 196 5.71 -11.20 6.84
CA SER A 196 4.28 -11.52 6.67
C SER A 196 4.00 -12.34 5.42
N LYS A 197 4.98 -12.54 4.54
CA LYS A 197 4.80 -13.12 3.20
C LYS A 197 3.65 -12.44 2.44
N ALA A 198 3.47 -11.15 2.66
CA ALA A 198 2.52 -10.33 1.93
C ALA A 198 3.21 -9.65 0.77
N SER A 199 2.56 -9.57 -0.38
CA SER A 199 3.05 -8.76 -1.48
C SER A 199 2.70 -7.30 -1.27
N ALA A 200 3.52 -6.40 -1.79
CA ALA A 200 3.36 -4.97 -1.58
C ALA A 200 3.18 -4.21 -2.89
N LEU A 201 2.31 -3.22 -2.87
CA LEU A 201 2.21 -2.18 -3.87
C LEU A 201 2.46 -0.84 -3.20
N THR A 202 3.55 -0.19 -3.57
CA THR A 202 3.92 1.13 -3.03
C THR A 202 3.81 2.18 -4.11
N ILE A 203 3.24 3.32 -3.77
CA ILE A 203 3.28 4.53 -4.58
C ILE A 203 4.17 5.52 -3.86
N THR A 204 5.19 6.03 -4.54
CA THR A 204 6.08 7.06 -3.98
C THR A 204 6.82 7.82 -5.07
N HIS A 205 7.35 8.99 -4.73
CA HIS A 205 8.36 9.70 -5.50
C HIS A 205 9.75 9.61 -4.82
N ASP A 206 9.84 9.11 -3.58
CA ASP A 206 11.10 9.02 -2.83
C ASP A 206 11.96 7.83 -3.29
N ILE A 207 13.11 8.12 -3.87
CA ILE A 207 14.09 7.13 -4.35
C ILE A 207 14.66 6.28 -3.20
N ASN A 208 14.76 6.81 -1.99
CA ASN A 208 15.22 6.02 -0.84
C ASN A 208 14.22 4.93 -0.47
N THR A 209 12.94 5.23 -0.57
CA THR A 209 11.87 4.25 -0.41
C THR A 209 11.98 3.16 -1.49
N VAL A 210 12.12 3.54 -2.77
CA VAL A 210 12.33 2.59 -3.88
C VAL A 210 13.52 1.68 -3.62
N ASN A 211 14.68 2.27 -3.30
CA ASN A 211 15.93 1.52 -3.07
C ASN A 211 15.84 0.54 -1.89
N THR A 212 14.95 0.77 -0.94
CA THR A 212 14.82 -0.06 0.26
C THR A 212 13.83 -1.20 0.08
N ILE A 213 12.65 -0.95 -0.52
CA ILE A 213 11.53 -1.88 -0.48
C ILE A 213 11.15 -2.48 -1.83
N ALA A 214 11.53 -1.87 -2.97
CA ALA A 214 11.11 -2.34 -4.29
C ALA A 214 11.89 -3.57 -4.77
N ASP A 215 11.19 -4.55 -5.34
CA ASP A 215 11.76 -5.59 -6.20
C ASP A 215 11.63 -5.16 -7.67
N ARG A 216 10.42 -4.73 -8.05
CA ARG A 216 10.09 -4.21 -9.37
C ARG A 216 9.68 -2.74 -9.27
N VAL A 217 10.08 -1.95 -10.24
CA VAL A 217 9.79 -0.52 -10.32
C VAL A 217 9.06 -0.22 -11.62
N PHE A 218 7.98 0.54 -11.53
CA PHE A 218 7.15 0.96 -12.65
C PHE A 218 7.14 2.49 -12.66
N LEU A 219 7.75 3.07 -13.68
CA LEU A 219 7.72 4.53 -13.86
C LEU A 219 6.48 4.93 -14.64
N MET A 220 5.64 5.71 -14.00
CA MET A 220 4.42 6.26 -14.59
C MET A 220 4.64 7.70 -15.04
N ASN A 221 4.25 8.00 -16.28
CA ASN A 221 4.20 9.33 -16.83
C ASN A 221 2.91 9.49 -17.65
N GLU A 222 2.20 10.60 -17.45
CA GLU A 222 0.97 10.93 -18.20
C GLU A 222 -0.04 9.78 -18.33
N GLY A 223 -0.21 9.02 -17.23
CA GLY A 223 -1.18 7.94 -17.16
C GLY A 223 -0.75 6.63 -17.79
N GLU A 224 0.50 6.47 -18.21
CA GLU A 224 1.07 5.26 -18.80
C GLU A 224 2.31 4.81 -18.06
N PHE A 225 2.64 3.50 -18.12
CA PHE A 225 3.93 3.00 -17.69
C PHE A 225 4.95 3.16 -18.80
N VAL A 226 5.86 4.14 -18.65
CA VAL A 226 6.91 4.44 -19.64
C VAL A 226 8.17 3.61 -19.42
N TRP A 227 8.35 3.02 -18.24
CA TRP A 227 9.43 2.09 -17.94
C TRP A 227 9.01 1.09 -16.86
N ILE A 228 9.41 -0.17 -17.04
CA ILE A 228 9.20 -1.26 -16.10
C ILE A 228 10.49 -2.08 -16.02
N GLY A 229 10.98 -2.33 -14.81
CA GLY A 229 12.19 -3.12 -14.62
C GLY A 229 12.43 -3.54 -13.18
N CYS A 230 13.49 -4.29 -12.92
CA CYS A 230 13.95 -4.56 -11.59
C CYS A 230 14.62 -3.32 -10.99
N ARG A 231 14.52 -3.17 -9.67
CA ARG A 231 15.19 -2.05 -8.96
C ARG A 231 16.69 -1.95 -9.30
N LYS A 232 17.36 -3.09 -9.49
CA LYS A 232 18.81 -3.12 -9.81
C LYS A 232 19.11 -2.49 -11.16
N ASP A 233 18.21 -2.62 -12.11
CA ASP A 233 18.39 -2.16 -13.49
C ASP A 233 18.09 -0.66 -13.63
N MET A 234 17.43 -0.06 -12.65
CA MET A 234 17.02 1.34 -12.68
C MET A 234 18.21 2.30 -12.86
N LYS A 235 19.32 2.05 -12.13
CA LYS A 235 20.51 2.92 -12.18
C LYS A 235 21.37 2.73 -13.44
N THR A 236 21.27 1.58 -14.07
CA THR A 236 22.04 1.22 -15.28
C THR A 236 21.24 1.36 -16.56
N SER A 237 19.97 1.67 -16.45
CA SER A 237 19.08 1.85 -17.59
C SER A 237 19.57 2.97 -18.52
N SER A 238 19.55 2.70 -19.82
CA SER A 238 19.77 3.72 -20.86
C SER A 238 18.52 4.52 -21.20
N ASP A 239 17.37 4.10 -20.67
CA ASP A 239 16.07 4.71 -20.93
C ASP A 239 16.03 6.19 -20.49
N LYS A 240 15.52 7.05 -21.37
CA LYS A 240 15.49 8.49 -21.16
C LYS A 240 14.60 8.88 -19.98
N TYR A 241 13.41 8.28 -19.87
CA TYR A 241 12.45 8.65 -18.82
C TYR A 241 12.99 8.33 -17.42
N ILE A 242 13.65 7.17 -17.26
CA ILE A 242 14.21 6.80 -15.96
C ILE A 242 15.42 7.67 -15.60
N LYS A 243 16.27 8.03 -16.60
CA LYS A 243 17.38 8.97 -16.38
C LYS A 243 16.89 10.36 -15.98
N ASP A 244 15.92 10.88 -16.68
CA ASP A 244 15.33 12.19 -16.39
C ASP A 244 14.67 12.20 -15.00
N PHE A 245 14.03 11.10 -14.60
CA PHE A 245 13.47 10.96 -13.26
C PHE A 245 14.55 10.96 -12.17
N LEU A 246 15.61 10.17 -12.35
CA LEU A 246 16.71 10.07 -11.38
C LEU A 246 17.54 11.35 -11.24
N ASN A 247 17.60 12.18 -12.28
CA ASN A 247 18.34 13.45 -12.25
C ASN A 247 17.53 14.61 -11.62
N THR A 248 16.22 14.45 -11.43
CA THR A 248 15.34 15.48 -10.86
C THR A 248 15.02 15.27 -9.38
N GLU A 249 15.41 14.14 -8.81
CA GLU A 249 15.28 13.76 -7.39
C GLU A 249 16.64 13.82 -6.68
#